data_f7078d732107e0781f143ced26523436
#
_entry.id   f7078d732107e0781f143ced26523436
#
_cell.length_a   1.000
_cell.length_b   1.000
_cell.length_c   1.000
_cell.angle_alpha   90.00
_cell.angle_beta   90.00
_cell.angle_gamma   90.00
#
_symmetry.space_group_name_H-M   'P 1'
#
loop_
_entity.id
_entity.type
_entity.pdbx_description
1 polymer ?
#
loop_
_entity_poly.entity_id
_entity_poly.type
_entity_poly.pdbx_seq_one_letter_code
_entity_poly.pdbx_strand_id
1 'polypeptide(L)'
;MSELHIKHERLDTLINNVAKSIAAMKGETTMSDHEKFEGFKQSLVDENERKYGAEIRERYGDAAVQESTAKLMGLTQEEYNEGERIRIKTETALKAAFDDGDPAGELARKACELHRQWLGVYYPKYSKEYHKGLGEMYVADERFRANYDKLAPGCTEFLRDAINVFCS
;
A
#
# COMPACT_ATOMS: atom_id res chain seq x y z
N MET A 1 -26.57 -1.26 -8.48
CA MET A 1 -26.25 -2.71 -8.49
C MET A 1 -26.16 -3.17 -7.04
N SER A 2 -26.72 -4.35 -6.72
CA SER A 2 -26.71 -4.84 -5.33
C SER A 2 -25.31 -5.34 -4.96
N GLU A 3 -24.94 -5.22 -3.70
CA GLU A 3 -23.66 -5.69 -3.14
C GLU A 3 -23.41 -7.18 -3.42
N LEU A 4 -24.47 -7.98 -3.47
CA LEU A 4 -24.47 -9.38 -3.83
C LEU A 4 -24.03 -9.61 -5.29
N HIS A 5 -24.43 -8.75 -6.21
CA HIS A 5 -24.05 -8.86 -7.61
C HIS A 5 -22.56 -8.61 -7.82
N ILE A 6 -22.04 -7.58 -7.14
CA ILE A 6 -20.60 -7.26 -7.15
C ILE A 6 -19.77 -8.41 -6.56
N LYS A 7 -20.24 -9.00 -5.45
CA LYS A 7 -19.59 -10.17 -4.84
C LYS A 7 -19.60 -11.39 -5.76
N HIS A 8 -20.68 -11.60 -6.51
CA HIS A 8 -20.80 -12.70 -7.44
C HIS A 8 -19.83 -12.55 -8.61
N GLU A 9 -19.80 -11.38 -9.25
CA GLU A 9 -18.86 -11.09 -10.35
C GLU A 9 -17.41 -11.23 -9.91
N ARG A 10 -17.10 -10.82 -8.67
CA ARG A 10 -15.78 -10.97 -8.08
C ARG A 10 -15.39 -12.43 -7.88
N LEU A 11 -16.31 -13.26 -7.38
CA LEU A 11 -16.10 -14.70 -7.22
C LEU A 11 -15.89 -15.39 -8.57
N ASP A 12 -16.68 -15.05 -9.58
CA ASP A 12 -16.53 -15.59 -10.93
C ASP A 12 -15.17 -15.24 -11.52
N THR A 13 -14.70 -14.02 -11.32
CA THR A 13 -13.36 -13.58 -11.75
C THR A 13 -12.27 -14.40 -11.06
N LEU A 14 -12.38 -14.61 -9.75
CA LEU A 14 -11.42 -15.42 -8.99
C LEU A 14 -11.41 -16.87 -9.44
N ILE A 15 -12.58 -17.48 -9.63
CA ILE A 15 -12.70 -18.86 -10.11
C ILE A 15 -12.07 -19.00 -11.49
N ASN A 16 -12.31 -18.06 -12.40
CA ASN A 16 -11.73 -18.07 -13.75
C ASN A 16 -10.20 -17.91 -13.70
N ASN A 17 -9.67 -17.06 -12.85
CA ASN A 17 -8.22 -16.88 -12.67
C ASN A 17 -7.56 -18.14 -12.11
N VAL A 18 -8.18 -18.78 -11.12
CA VAL A 18 -7.69 -20.05 -10.55
C VAL A 18 -7.73 -21.16 -11.61
N ALA A 19 -8.83 -21.28 -12.35
CA ALA A 19 -8.96 -22.28 -13.43
C ALA A 19 -7.89 -22.10 -14.52
N LYS A 20 -7.64 -20.85 -14.96
CA LYS A 20 -6.57 -20.52 -15.92
C LYS A 20 -5.18 -20.82 -15.35
N SER A 21 -4.93 -20.54 -14.07
CA SER A 21 -3.66 -20.84 -13.41
C SER A 21 -3.41 -22.35 -13.36
N ILE A 22 -4.42 -23.14 -13.04
CA ILE A 22 -4.34 -24.61 -13.04
C ILE A 22 -4.07 -25.14 -14.45
N ALA A 23 -4.77 -24.63 -15.47
CA ALA A 23 -4.56 -25.01 -16.85
C ALA A 23 -3.15 -24.64 -17.34
N ALA A 24 -2.62 -23.49 -16.94
CA ALA A 24 -1.26 -23.08 -17.25
C ALA A 24 -0.21 -23.99 -16.57
N MET A 25 -0.44 -24.37 -15.31
CA MET A 25 0.43 -25.32 -14.58
C MET A 25 0.46 -26.71 -15.22
N LYS A 26 -0.65 -27.12 -15.87
CA LYS A 26 -0.74 -28.39 -16.63
C LYS A 26 -0.20 -28.30 -18.05
N GLY A 27 0.25 -27.12 -18.49
CA GLY A 27 0.70 -26.88 -19.86
C GLY A 27 -0.40 -26.83 -20.92
N GLU A 28 -1.67 -26.73 -20.49
CA GLU A 28 -2.84 -26.72 -21.38
C GLU A 28 -3.10 -25.32 -21.98
N THR A 29 -2.60 -24.27 -21.31
CA THR A 29 -2.68 -22.87 -21.78
C THR A 29 -1.55 -22.04 -21.16
N THR A 30 -1.29 -20.86 -21.74
CA THR A 30 -0.37 -19.86 -21.19
C THR A 30 -1.15 -18.63 -20.79
N MET A 31 -1.00 -18.19 -19.53
CA MET A 31 -1.48 -16.88 -19.11
C MET A 31 -0.53 -15.80 -19.63
N SER A 32 -1.07 -14.75 -20.21
CA SER A 32 -0.28 -13.55 -20.54
C SER A 32 0.26 -12.88 -19.27
N ASP A 33 1.35 -12.13 -19.41
CA ASP A 33 1.90 -11.38 -18.26
C ASP A 33 0.90 -10.36 -17.71
N HIS A 34 0.06 -9.80 -18.58
CA HIS A 34 -1.05 -8.94 -18.17
C HIS A 34 -2.06 -9.68 -17.26
N GLU A 35 -2.52 -10.88 -17.67
CA GLU A 35 -3.46 -11.66 -16.85
C GLU A 35 -2.87 -12.06 -15.50
N LYS A 36 -1.60 -12.42 -15.46
CA LYS A 36 -0.88 -12.72 -14.21
C LYS A 36 -0.83 -11.49 -13.29
N PHE A 37 -0.56 -10.32 -13.87
CA PHE A 37 -0.48 -9.07 -13.12
C PHE A 37 -1.85 -8.64 -12.58
N GLU A 38 -2.92 -8.78 -13.37
CA GLU A 38 -4.30 -8.54 -12.90
C GLU A 38 -4.67 -9.47 -11.73
N GLY A 39 -4.36 -10.75 -11.83
CA GLY A 39 -4.56 -11.72 -10.74
C GLY A 39 -3.75 -11.38 -9.49
N PHE A 40 -2.52 -10.91 -9.65
CA PHE A 40 -1.67 -10.45 -8.56
C PHE A 40 -2.27 -9.24 -7.84
N LYS A 41 -2.70 -8.20 -8.57
CA LYS A 41 -3.36 -7.02 -7.97
C LYS A 41 -4.63 -7.42 -7.20
N GLN A 42 -5.44 -8.31 -7.76
CA GLN A 42 -6.63 -8.80 -7.09
C GLN A 42 -6.28 -9.52 -5.77
N SER A 43 -5.23 -10.33 -5.76
CA SER A 43 -4.76 -11.00 -4.54
C SER A 43 -4.34 -10.00 -3.45
N LEU A 44 -3.69 -8.90 -3.83
CA LEU A 44 -3.34 -7.83 -2.89
C LEU A 44 -4.58 -7.18 -2.27
N VAL A 45 -5.59 -6.88 -3.11
CA VAL A 45 -6.86 -6.31 -2.63
C VAL A 45 -7.55 -7.25 -1.65
N ASP A 46 -7.63 -8.55 -2.00
CA ASP A 46 -8.31 -9.55 -1.18
C ASP A 46 -7.59 -9.78 0.16
N GLU A 47 -6.26 -9.81 0.15
CA GLU A 47 -5.48 -9.94 1.37
C GLU A 47 -5.63 -8.71 2.28
N ASN A 48 -5.60 -7.51 1.71
CA ASN A 48 -5.78 -6.27 2.45
C ASN A 48 -7.20 -6.18 3.03
N GLU A 49 -8.21 -6.54 2.24
CA GLU A 49 -9.60 -6.61 2.69
C GLU A 49 -9.78 -7.58 3.86
N ARG A 50 -9.19 -8.77 3.76
CA ARG A 50 -9.26 -9.79 4.80
C ARG A 50 -8.59 -9.34 6.11
N LYS A 51 -7.45 -8.64 6.00
CA LYS A 51 -6.66 -8.22 7.18
C LYS A 51 -7.20 -6.96 7.83
N TYR A 52 -7.66 -6.00 7.04
CA TYR A 52 -7.91 -4.64 7.51
C TYR A 52 -9.26 -4.05 7.06
N GLY A 53 -10.00 -4.74 6.19
CA GLY A 53 -11.15 -4.16 5.50
C GLY A 53 -12.21 -3.56 6.42
N ALA A 54 -12.60 -4.26 7.49
CA ALA A 54 -13.59 -3.77 8.45
C ALA A 54 -13.10 -2.51 9.17
N GLU A 55 -11.86 -2.53 9.65
CA GLU A 55 -11.26 -1.43 10.41
C GLU A 55 -11.03 -0.18 9.54
N ILE A 56 -10.56 -0.36 8.31
CA ILE A 56 -10.34 0.75 7.38
C ILE A 56 -11.66 1.41 6.99
N ARG A 57 -12.73 0.62 6.79
CA ARG A 57 -14.07 1.18 6.52
C ARG A 57 -14.62 1.96 7.69
N GLU A 58 -14.45 1.46 8.90
CA GLU A 58 -14.89 2.16 10.11
C GLU A 58 -14.16 3.51 10.25
N ARG A 59 -12.86 3.55 9.93
CA ARG A 59 -12.03 4.76 10.10
C ARG A 59 -12.14 5.76 8.96
N TYR A 60 -12.19 5.30 7.70
CA TYR A 60 -12.10 6.13 6.50
C TYR A 60 -13.34 6.09 5.60
N GLY A 61 -14.28 5.19 5.88
CA GLY A 61 -15.50 4.98 5.11
C GLY A 61 -15.32 4.13 3.84
N ASP A 62 -16.43 3.59 3.35
CA ASP A 62 -16.45 2.71 2.17
C ASP A 62 -15.94 3.42 0.90
N ALA A 63 -16.26 4.70 0.72
CA ALA A 63 -15.85 5.45 -0.47
C ALA A 63 -14.33 5.55 -0.59
N ALA A 64 -13.61 5.80 0.52
CA ALA A 64 -12.15 5.88 0.51
C ALA A 64 -11.51 4.53 0.16
N VAL A 65 -12.06 3.43 0.67
CA VAL A 65 -11.61 2.07 0.35
C VAL A 65 -11.82 1.75 -1.13
N GLN A 66 -12.99 2.11 -1.68
CA GLN A 66 -13.30 1.89 -3.10
C GLN A 66 -12.39 2.71 -4.02
N GLU A 67 -12.13 3.99 -3.70
CA GLU A 67 -11.22 4.85 -4.46
C GLU A 67 -9.79 4.31 -4.47
N SER A 68 -9.29 3.87 -3.32
CA SER A 68 -7.94 3.29 -3.20
C SER A 68 -7.81 1.96 -3.94
N THR A 69 -8.81 1.09 -3.82
CA THR A 69 -8.87 -0.18 -4.55
C THR A 69 -8.91 0.06 -6.06
N ALA A 70 -9.75 0.98 -6.52
CA ALA A 70 -9.86 1.31 -7.95
C ALA A 70 -8.52 1.86 -8.49
N LYS A 71 -7.82 2.66 -7.70
CA LYS A 71 -6.51 3.18 -8.09
C LYS A 71 -5.48 2.08 -8.22
N LEU A 72 -5.38 1.17 -7.25
CA LEU A 72 -4.48 0.01 -7.33
C LEU A 72 -4.79 -0.87 -8.54
N MET A 73 -6.07 -1.19 -8.77
CA MET A 73 -6.50 -2.01 -9.91
C MET A 73 -6.25 -1.34 -11.25
N GLY A 74 -6.25 0.00 -11.30
CA GLY A 74 -5.94 0.79 -12.50
C GLY A 74 -4.45 0.93 -12.83
N LEU A 75 -3.54 0.56 -11.91
CA LEU A 75 -2.11 0.66 -12.15
C LEU A 75 -1.66 -0.31 -13.25
N THR A 76 -0.81 0.18 -14.14
CA THR A 76 0.00 -0.67 -15.02
C THR A 76 1.10 -1.35 -14.21
N GLN A 77 1.68 -2.42 -14.76
CA GLN A 77 2.82 -3.08 -14.12
C GLN A 77 4.02 -2.15 -13.94
N GLU A 78 4.24 -1.23 -14.87
CA GLU A 78 5.34 -0.26 -14.78
C GLU A 78 5.11 0.74 -13.64
N GLU A 79 3.91 1.27 -13.51
CA GLU A 79 3.54 2.17 -12.40
C GLU A 79 3.64 1.46 -11.03
N TYR A 80 3.19 0.21 -10.95
CA TYR A 80 3.34 -0.60 -9.74
C TYR A 80 4.83 -0.80 -9.39
N ASN A 81 5.65 -1.18 -10.37
CA ASN A 81 7.08 -1.38 -10.18
C ASN A 81 7.79 -0.08 -9.77
N GLU A 82 7.35 1.07 -10.30
CA GLU A 82 7.87 2.37 -9.85
C GLU A 82 7.48 2.65 -8.39
N GLY A 83 6.24 2.36 -8.00
CA GLY A 83 5.80 2.43 -6.61
C GLY A 83 6.69 1.61 -5.67
N GLU A 84 7.04 0.39 -6.06
CA GLU A 84 7.95 -0.47 -5.29
C GLU A 84 9.39 0.09 -5.23
N ARG A 85 9.89 0.67 -6.31
CA ARG A 85 11.19 1.38 -6.29
C ARG A 85 11.17 2.57 -5.34
N ILE A 86 10.10 3.35 -5.34
CA ILE A 86 9.94 4.49 -4.41
C ILE A 86 9.89 3.98 -2.97
N ARG A 87 9.16 2.89 -2.69
CA ARG A 87 9.10 2.26 -1.36
C ARG A 87 10.50 1.90 -0.85
N ILE A 88 11.29 1.23 -1.67
CA ILE A 88 12.68 0.83 -1.32
C ILE A 88 13.55 2.07 -1.05
N LYS A 89 13.44 3.11 -1.89
CA LYS A 89 14.14 4.38 -1.69
C LYS A 89 13.71 5.05 -0.38
N THR A 90 12.41 4.99 -0.06
CA THR A 90 11.87 5.53 1.20
C THR A 90 12.47 4.82 2.40
N GLU A 91 12.48 3.48 2.42
CA GLU A 91 13.06 2.69 3.50
C GLU A 91 14.56 3.00 3.68
N THR A 92 15.30 3.10 2.59
CA THR A 92 16.73 3.45 2.62
C THR A 92 16.96 4.86 3.17
N ALA A 93 16.19 5.84 2.71
CA ALA A 93 16.30 7.23 3.17
C ALA A 93 15.87 7.36 4.64
N LEU A 94 14.82 6.64 5.05
CA LEU A 94 14.36 6.62 6.44
C LEU A 94 15.40 6.02 7.37
N LYS A 95 16.06 4.93 6.98
CA LYS A 95 17.13 4.35 7.78
C LYS A 95 18.29 5.32 7.96
N ALA A 96 18.70 6.01 6.88
CA ALA A 96 19.77 7.02 6.96
C ALA A 96 19.37 8.20 7.85
N ALA A 97 18.12 8.67 7.77
CA ALA A 97 17.61 9.75 8.62
C ALA A 97 17.52 9.33 10.09
N PHE A 98 17.11 8.09 10.35
CA PHE A 98 17.07 7.53 11.70
C PHE A 98 18.47 7.47 12.34
N ASP A 99 19.47 7.04 11.55
CA ASP A 99 20.86 6.98 12.02
C ASP A 99 21.47 8.36 12.29
N ASP A 100 21.03 9.39 11.54
CA ASP A 100 21.38 10.81 11.78
C ASP A 100 20.72 11.36 13.04
N GLY A 101 19.52 10.88 13.38
CA GLY A 101 18.83 11.15 14.64
C GLY A 101 18.05 12.47 14.70
N ASP A 102 18.02 13.27 13.62
CA ASP A 102 17.27 14.53 13.56
C ASP A 102 15.99 14.40 12.72
N PRO A 103 14.79 14.32 13.34
CA PRO A 103 13.53 14.23 12.61
C PRO A 103 13.16 15.53 11.87
N ALA A 104 13.82 16.66 12.17
CA ALA A 104 13.66 17.92 11.45
C ALA A 104 14.74 18.14 10.39
N GLY A 105 15.73 17.25 10.31
CA GLY A 105 16.88 17.35 9.43
C GLY A 105 16.54 17.12 7.95
N GLU A 106 17.51 17.41 7.11
CA GLU A 106 17.34 17.29 5.65
C GLU A 106 17.12 15.84 5.20
N LEU A 107 17.77 14.87 5.86
CA LEU A 107 17.58 13.44 5.57
C LEU A 107 16.16 13.00 5.92
N ALA A 108 15.62 13.43 7.06
CA ALA A 108 14.24 13.15 7.46
C ALA A 108 13.23 13.78 6.48
N ARG A 109 13.46 15.02 6.07
CA ARG A 109 12.64 15.69 5.06
C ARG A 109 12.64 14.93 3.74
N LYS A 110 13.80 14.45 3.29
CA LYS A 110 13.92 13.63 2.08
C LYS A 110 13.15 12.31 2.19
N ALA A 111 13.26 11.62 3.33
CA ALA A 111 12.52 10.39 3.59
C ALA A 111 11.00 10.63 3.55
N CYS A 112 10.50 11.71 4.17
CA CYS A 112 9.09 12.09 4.15
C CYS A 112 8.60 12.46 2.74
N GLU A 113 9.42 13.14 1.94
CA GLU A 113 9.08 13.46 0.55
C GLU A 113 8.95 12.19 -0.31
N LEU A 114 9.85 11.22 -0.15
CA LEU A 114 9.75 9.91 -0.82
C LEU A 114 8.52 9.15 -0.34
N HIS A 115 8.23 9.17 0.96
CA HIS A 115 7.03 8.56 1.52
C HIS A 115 5.75 9.20 0.95
N ARG A 116 5.72 10.53 0.81
CA ARG A 116 4.63 11.24 0.14
C ARG A 116 4.45 10.80 -1.33
N GLN A 117 5.55 10.64 -2.06
CA GLN A 117 5.50 10.16 -3.45
C GLN A 117 4.96 8.73 -3.52
N TRP A 118 5.39 7.85 -2.62
CA TRP A 118 4.89 6.49 -2.52
C TRP A 118 3.38 6.47 -2.22
N LEU A 119 2.93 7.27 -1.27
CA LEU A 119 1.49 7.42 -0.99
C LEU A 119 0.73 7.86 -2.23
N GLY A 120 1.27 8.77 -3.02
CA GLY A 120 0.67 9.25 -4.27
C GLY A 120 0.43 8.18 -5.33
N VAL A 121 1.17 7.07 -5.30
CA VAL A 121 0.93 5.92 -6.20
C VAL A 121 -0.38 5.22 -5.86
N TYR A 122 -0.69 5.05 -4.58
CA TYR A 122 -1.81 4.21 -4.12
C TYR A 122 -3.03 5.00 -3.62
N TYR A 123 -2.84 6.26 -3.21
CA TYR A 123 -3.90 7.09 -2.63
C TYR A 123 -4.20 8.29 -3.52
N PRO A 124 -5.47 8.45 -3.96
CA PRO A 124 -5.83 9.49 -4.94
C PRO A 124 -5.81 10.90 -4.36
N LYS A 125 -5.96 11.05 -3.06
CA LYS A 125 -6.10 12.35 -2.38
C LYS A 125 -5.11 12.46 -1.23
N TYR A 126 -3.96 13.06 -1.51
CA TYR A 126 -3.00 13.39 -0.48
C TYR A 126 -3.39 14.69 0.23
N SER A 127 -3.28 14.71 1.56
CA SER A 127 -3.24 15.93 2.37
C SER A 127 -2.20 15.79 3.48
N LYS A 128 -1.76 16.91 4.05
CA LYS A 128 -0.83 16.90 5.19
C LYS A 128 -1.47 16.24 6.41
N GLU A 129 -2.76 16.48 6.64
CA GLU A 129 -3.54 15.91 7.74
C GLU A 129 -3.63 14.38 7.60
N TYR A 130 -3.90 13.89 6.38
CA TYR A 130 -3.90 12.46 6.08
C TYR A 130 -2.53 11.83 6.36
N HIS A 131 -1.44 12.47 5.92
CA HIS A 131 -0.08 11.99 6.14
C HIS A 131 0.27 11.93 7.64
N LYS A 132 -0.08 12.97 8.42
CA LYS A 132 0.07 12.96 9.88
C LYS A 132 -0.74 11.82 10.52
N GLY A 133 -1.98 11.64 10.11
CA GLY A 133 -2.84 10.56 10.59
C GLY A 133 -2.25 9.17 10.35
N LEU A 134 -1.60 8.96 9.20
CA LEU A 134 -0.88 7.71 8.91
C LEU A 134 0.30 7.51 9.87
N GLY A 135 1.09 8.54 10.14
CA GLY A 135 2.20 8.47 11.09
C GLY A 135 1.75 8.03 12.48
N GLU A 136 0.66 8.59 12.99
CA GLU A 136 0.07 8.20 14.27
C GLU A 136 -0.46 6.76 14.24
N MET A 137 -1.10 6.36 13.15
CA MET A 137 -1.59 4.99 12.97
C MET A 137 -0.43 3.97 12.97
N TYR A 138 0.69 4.28 12.33
CA TYR A 138 1.86 3.39 12.29
C TYR A 138 2.42 3.11 13.68
N VAL A 139 2.41 4.09 14.56
CA VAL A 139 2.85 3.94 15.95
C VAL A 139 1.83 3.17 16.79
N ALA A 140 0.54 3.41 16.56
CA ALA A 140 -0.55 2.84 17.37
C ALA A 140 -0.82 1.36 17.07
N ASP A 141 -0.48 0.86 15.88
CA ASP A 141 -0.77 -0.50 15.44
C ASP A 141 0.52 -1.30 15.21
N GLU A 142 0.72 -2.36 15.99
CA GLU A 142 1.91 -3.20 15.92
C GLU A 142 2.14 -3.84 14.55
N ARG A 143 1.10 -4.09 13.77
CA ARG A 143 1.19 -4.65 12.41
C ARG A 143 1.90 -3.67 11.46
N PHE A 144 1.58 -2.38 11.60
CA PHE A 144 2.22 -1.31 10.82
C PHE A 144 3.58 -0.92 11.39
N ARG A 145 3.70 -0.90 12.72
CA ARG A 145 4.98 -0.68 13.42
C ARG A 145 6.06 -1.65 12.92
N ALA A 146 5.75 -2.93 12.81
CA ALA A 146 6.66 -3.96 12.35
C ALA A 146 7.24 -3.68 10.96
N ASN A 147 6.51 -2.95 10.09
CA ASN A 147 6.99 -2.61 8.74
C ASN A 147 8.16 -1.63 8.74
N TYR A 148 8.27 -0.77 9.74
CA TYR A 148 9.34 0.23 9.83
C TYR A 148 10.38 -0.16 10.87
N ASP A 149 9.99 -0.75 11.99
CA ASP A 149 10.91 -1.19 13.04
C ASP A 149 11.79 -2.38 12.61
N LYS A 150 11.46 -3.07 11.51
CA LYS A 150 12.39 -4.00 10.84
C LYS A 150 13.68 -3.33 10.35
N LEU A 151 13.66 -2.01 10.11
CA LEU A 151 14.83 -1.24 9.70
C LEU A 151 15.74 -0.94 10.89
N ALA A 152 15.15 -0.53 12.00
CA ALA A 152 15.77 -0.37 13.31
C ALA A 152 14.68 -0.18 14.37
N PRO A 153 14.82 -0.70 15.60
CA PRO A 153 13.88 -0.44 16.69
C PRO A 153 13.71 1.06 16.95
N GLY A 154 12.46 1.55 16.97
CA GLY A 154 12.13 2.97 17.14
C GLY A 154 12.06 3.77 15.84
N CYS A 155 12.26 3.12 14.69
CA CYS A 155 12.19 3.79 13.39
C CYS A 155 10.77 4.27 13.07
N THR A 156 9.74 3.61 13.59
CA THR A 156 8.34 4.00 13.42
C THR A 156 8.02 5.32 14.11
N GLU A 157 8.44 5.48 15.36
CA GLU A 157 8.30 6.73 16.13
C GLU A 157 9.05 7.86 15.44
N PHE A 158 10.27 7.59 15.01
CA PHE A 158 11.07 8.59 14.28
C PHE A 158 10.36 9.04 13.00
N LEU A 159 9.80 8.10 12.21
CA LEU A 159 9.05 8.44 11.00
C LEU A 159 7.83 9.31 11.32
N ARG A 160 7.05 8.98 12.37
CA ARG A 160 5.93 9.81 12.82
C ARG A 160 6.37 11.23 13.16
N ASP A 161 7.45 11.37 13.91
CA ASP A 161 7.96 12.68 14.32
C ASP A 161 8.45 13.49 13.11
N ALA A 162 9.15 12.84 12.18
CA ALA A 162 9.56 13.45 10.93
C ALA A 162 8.37 13.89 10.06
N ILE A 163 7.32 13.06 9.95
CA ILE A 163 6.09 13.41 9.23
C ILE A 163 5.41 14.62 9.89
N ASN A 164 5.36 14.70 11.22
CA ASN A 164 4.76 15.81 11.93
C ASN A 164 5.50 17.13 11.65
N VAL A 165 6.81 17.10 11.56
CA VAL A 165 7.63 18.26 11.15
C VAL A 165 7.42 18.59 9.67
N PHE A 166 7.47 17.60 8.79
CA PHE A 166 7.32 17.77 7.35
C PHE A 166 5.97 18.35 6.94
N CYS A 167 4.94 18.00 7.68
CA CYS A 167 3.55 18.43 7.44
C CYS A 167 3.11 19.67 8.26
N SER A 168 4.04 20.29 8.97
CA SER A 168 3.73 21.52 9.73
C SER A 168 3.50 22.75 8.86
#